data_b66c6794ef42341d44cb8e19a53085b5
#
_entry.id   b66c6794ef42341d44cb8e19a53085b5
#
_cell.length_a   1.000
_cell.length_b   1.000
_cell.length_c   1.000
_cell.angle_alpha   90.00
_cell.angle_beta   90.00
_cell.angle_gamma   90.00
#
_symmetry.space_group_name_H-M   'P 1'
#
loop_
_entity.id
_entity.type
_entity.pdbx_description
1 polymer ?
#
loop_
_entity_poly.entity_id
_entity_poly.type
_entity_poly.pdbx_seq_one_letter_code
_entity_poly.pdbx_strand_id
1 'polypeptide(L)'
;MTRIALFLSSMVPLALAAPAAAQSTDHEMHGSTPAPAPVAEPSAEPPSCPPEHAAMGHCTPEPEPMDKSGPAMDAMDHGAMSPSDPDCPPEHASMGHCTPKAAGTMEAKGGASGTDLPPGDATAPAPPSDWYADRVYSRAEMEHSRHEMMKENGGQTVAFISFNLAEYQARKGGDGFRWDGEAWYGGDINRLTIKSEGEGVFGEGVEGAEVQALYSRAIGPYFNAQAGIRQDLGPGPDRTYATIGFEGLAPYWFEVEGALFLSNKGDLLGRLEGYYDQRITQKLILQPMAELNFSAQDVPETGTGSGLSDVELGLRLRYEIVKEFAPYVGVEWARKVGDTGRYARAAGEDASSVSFVTGIRAWF
;
A
#
# COMPACT_ATOMS: atom_id res chain seq x y z
N MET A 1 -29.25 -17.97 49.78
CA MET A 1 -29.41 -16.51 49.77
C MET A 1 -28.86 -16.01 48.45
N THR A 2 -29.75 -15.83 47.51
CA THR A 2 -29.49 -15.58 46.08
C THR A 2 -29.18 -14.09 45.93
N ARG A 3 -27.97 -13.74 45.51
CA ARG A 3 -27.65 -12.37 45.10
C ARG A 3 -27.70 -12.31 43.59
N ILE A 4 -28.77 -11.74 43.08
CA ILE A 4 -28.91 -11.34 41.68
C ILE A 4 -28.10 -10.07 41.49
N ALA A 5 -27.00 -10.14 40.74
CA ALA A 5 -26.27 -8.98 40.28
C ALA A 5 -26.92 -8.49 38.98
N LEU A 6 -27.53 -7.31 39.04
CA LEU A 6 -28.00 -6.59 37.86
C LEU A 6 -26.76 -6.05 37.09
N PHE A 7 -26.47 -6.63 35.94
CA PHE A 7 -25.62 -6.00 34.96
C PHE A 7 -26.38 -4.91 34.24
N LEU A 8 -26.11 -3.64 34.58
CA LEU A 8 -26.52 -2.52 33.75
C LEU A 8 -25.67 -2.55 32.47
N SER A 9 -26.29 -3.02 31.41
CA SER A 9 -25.81 -2.86 30.05
C SER A 9 -25.84 -1.37 29.68
N SER A 10 -24.73 -0.67 29.77
CA SER A 10 -24.59 0.66 29.21
C SER A 10 -24.42 0.53 27.69
N MET A 11 -25.51 0.52 26.97
CA MET A 11 -25.51 0.79 25.54
C MET A 11 -25.04 2.21 25.33
N VAL A 12 -23.80 2.38 24.88
CA VAL A 12 -23.33 3.61 24.28
C VAL A 12 -24.05 3.75 22.93
N PRO A 13 -24.85 4.79 22.71
CA PRO A 13 -25.44 5.01 21.41
C PRO A 13 -24.30 5.36 20.43
N LEU A 14 -24.04 4.46 19.50
CA LEU A 14 -23.24 4.74 18.33
C LEU A 14 -23.99 5.81 17.52
N ALA A 15 -23.60 7.06 17.64
CA ALA A 15 -24.09 8.13 16.80
C ALA A 15 -23.60 7.86 15.38
N LEU A 16 -24.48 7.33 14.55
CA LEU A 16 -24.28 7.27 13.10
C LEU A 16 -24.13 8.71 12.60
N ALA A 17 -22.89 9.10 12.34
CA ALA A 17 -22.61 10.31 11.58
C ALA A 17 -23.22 10.11 10.19
N ALA A 18 -24.20 10.95 9.84
CA ALA A 18 -24.73 11.00 8.50
C ALA A 18 -23.60 11.33 7.51
N PRO A 19 -23.57 10.73 6.32
CA PRO A 19 -22.58 11.07 5.33
C PRO A 19 -22.73 12.55 4.98
N ALA A 20 -21.62 13.29 5.06
CA ALA A 20 -21.55 14.64 4.54
C ALA A 20 -21.80 14.54 3.03
N ALA A 21 -22.95 15.02 2.59
CA ALA A 21 -23.23 15.14 1.17
C ALA A 21 -22.21 16.12 0.58
N ALA A 22 -21.36 15.62 -0.30
CA ALA A 22 -20.54 16.46 -1.13
C ALA A 22 -21.48 17.37 -1.93
N GLN A 23 -21.43 18.67 -1.63
CA GLN A 23 -22.12 19.68 -2.42
C GLN A 23 -21.41 19.75 -3.78
N SER A 24 -22.03 19.13 -4.80
CA SER A 24 -21.71 19.45 -6.17
C SER A 24 -22.07 20.91 -6.42
N THR A 25 -21.08 21.77 -6.57
CA THR A 25 -21.28 23.09 -7.13
C THR A 25 -21.64 22.92 -8.60
N ASP A 26 -22.94 23.01 -8.89
CA ASP A 26 -23.44 23.15 -10.25
C ASP A 26 -22.91 24.48 -10.81
N HIS A 27 -21.93 24.38 -11.68
CA HIS A 27 -21.63 25.46 -12.61
C HIS A 27 -22.76 25.46 -13.65
N GLU A 28 -23.69 26.38 -13.49
CA GLU A 28 -24.64 26.77 -14.57
C GLU A 28 -23.86 27.21 -15.79
N MET A 29 -23.68 26.33 -16.75
CA MET A 29 -23.35 26.71 -18.12
C MET A 29 -24.62 27.11 -18.80
N HIS A 30 -24.66 28.38 -19.18
CA HIS A 30 -25.71 28.96 -19.98
C HIS A 30 -26.07 28.11 -21.20
N GLY A 31 -27.32 27.66 -21.24
CA GLY A 31 -27.87 26.88 -22.34
C GLY A 31 -27.91 27.67 -23.63
N SER A 32 -27.33 27.11 -24.67
CA SER A 32 -27.70 27.35 -26.04
C SER A 32 -28.13 26.02 -26.64
N THR A 33 -29.39 25.98 -27.04
CA THR A 33 -30.04 24.87 -27.73
C THR A 33 -29.28 24.55 -29.02
N PRO A 34 -28.87 23.33 -29.29
CA PRO A 34 -28.27 22.97 -30.58
C PRO A 34 -29.35 22.79 -31.62
N ALA A 35 -29.24 23.52 -32.74
CA ALA A 35 -29.97 23.26 -33.96
C ALA A 35 -29.54 21.91 -34.58
N PRO A 36 -30.39 21.20 -35.33
CA PRO A 36 -30.07 19.93 -35.95
C PRO A 36 -28.96 20.07 -36.98
N ALA A 37 -27.96 19.22 -36.89
CA ALA A 37 -26.82 19.17 -37.78
C ALA A 37 -27.21 18.76 -39.20
N PRO A 38 -26.70 19.41 -40.24
CA PRO A 38 -26.80 18.92 -41.62
C PRO A 38 -25.84 17.75 -41.85
N VAL A 39 -26.29 16.82 -42.65
CA VAL A 39 -25.53 15.64 -43.10
C VAL A 39 -24.28 16.11 -43.84
N ALA A 40 -23.11 15.74 -43.40
CA ALA A 40 -21.84 16.05 -44.02
C ALA A 40 -21.52 15.08 -45.16
N GLU A 41 -21.25 15.58 -46.31
CA GLU A 41 -20.62 14.88 -47.44
C GLU A 41 -19.13 14.62 -47.13
N PRO A 42 -18.53 13.51 -47.66
CA PRO A 42 -17.14 13.19 -47.40
C PRO A 42 -16.21 13.87 -48.37
N SER A 43 -15.48 14.89 -47.90
CA SER A 43 -14.22 15.32 -48.54
C SER A 43 -13.50 16.35 -47.66
N ALA A 44 -12.47 15.92 -46.97
CA ALA A 44 -11.40 16.80 -46.55
C ALA A 44 -10.10 16.00 -46.41
N GLU A 45 -9.09 16.39 -47.14
CA GLU A 45 -7.70 15.98 -46.97
C GLU A 45 -7.25 16.17 -45.53
N PRO A 46 -6.37 15.27 -45.00
CA PRO A 46 -5.88 15.40 -43.63
C PRO A 46 -5.10 16.72 -43.48
N PRO A 47 -5.25 17.46 -42.36
CA PRO A 47 -4.54 18.70 -42.17
C PRO A 47 -3.02 18.45 -42.11
N SER A 48 -2.27 19.17 -42.95
CA SER A 48 -0.81 19.17 -42.94
C SER A 48 -0.27 19.55 -41.55
N CYS A 49 0.68 18.76 -41.06
CA CYS A 49 1.33 18.98 -39.75
C CYS A 49 2.28 20.18 -39.86
N PRO A 50 2.01 21.35 -39.22
CA PRO A 50 2.91 22.50 -39.23
C PRO A 50 4.20 22.18 -38.45
N PRO A 51 5.38 22.69 -38.87
CA PRO A 51 6.67 22.35 -38.23
C PRO A 51 6.71 22.68 -36.71
N GLU A 52 6.03 23.70 -36.29
CA GLU A 52 5.91 24.10 -34.88
C GLU A 52 5.12 23.10 -34.04
N HIS A 53 4.12 22.43 -34.59
CA HIS A 53 3.37 21.39 -33.93
C HIS A 53 4.13 20.03 -33.89
N ALA A 54 4.91 19.77 -34.95
CA ALA A 54 5.80 18.62 -34.97
C ALA A 54 6.91 18.72 -33.92
N ALA A 55 7.46 19.90 -33.70
CA ALA A 55 8.49 20.17 -32.70
C ALA A 55 7.97 19.99 -31.25
N MET A 56 6.68 20.13 -31.02
CA MET A 56 6.04 19.93 -29.71
C MET A 56 5.44 18.52 -29.55
N GLY A 57 5.61 17.63 -30.52
CA GLY A 57 5.13 16.24 -30.43
C GLY A 57 3.63 16.07 -30.62
N HIS A 58 2.91 17.07 -31.15
CA HIS A 58 1.47 17.03 -31.34
C HIS A 58 1.00 16.34 -32.62
N CYS A 59 1.89 16.16 -33.59
CA CYS A 59 1.64 15.41 -34.82
C CYS A 59 2.95 14.94 -35.44
N THR A 60 2.88 13.88 -36.27
CA THR A 60 4.04 13.34 -37.01
C THR A 60 3.98 13.85 -38.43
N PRO A 61 5.02 14.50 -38.95
CA PRO A 61 5.03 14.97 -40.36
C PRO A 61 5.04 13.76 -41.30
N GLU A 62 4.28 13.85 -42.38
CA GLU A 62 4.27 12.84 -43.42
C GLU A 62 5.61 12.86 -44.18
N PRO A 63 6.26 11.69 -44.41
CA PRO A 63 7.52 11.67 -45.14
C PRO A 63 7.30 12.10 -46.58
N GLU A 64 8.04 13.11 -47.02
CA GLU A 64 8.00 13.57 -48.42
C GLU A 64 8.33 12.41 -49.38
N PRO A 65 7.62 12.26 -50.51
CA PRO A 65 7.92 11.23 -51.49
C PRO A 65 9.30 11.50 -52.12
N MET A 66 10.26 10.57 -51.90
CA MET A 66 11.57 10.62 -52.50
C MET A 66 11.42 10.54 -54.04
N ASP A 67 11.83 11.61 -54.73
CA ASP A 67 11.97 11.67 -56.16
C ASP A 67 12.95 10.60 -56.66
N LYS A 68 12.47 9.63 -57.48
CA LYS A 68 13.26 8.52 -57.99
C LYS A 68 13.97 8.88 -59.30
N SER A 69 14.65 10.05 -59.34
CA SER A 69 15.48 10.41 -60.48
C SER A 69 16.91 10.73 -60.06
N GLY A 70 17.63 9.71 -59.60
CA GLY A 70 19.08 9.72 -59.47
C GLY A 70 19.69 8.54 -60.20
N PRO A 71 20.90 8.64 -60.81
CA PRO A 71 21.49 7.58 -61.64
C PRO A 71 21.75 6.33 -60.82
N ALA A 72 21.50 5.17 -61.41
CA ALA A 72 21.79 3.86 -60.82
C ALA A 72 23.25 3.77 -60.39
N MET A 73 23.49 3.65 -59.09
CA MET A 73 24.76 3.23 -58.59
C MET A 73 24.80 1.69 -58.57
N ASP A 74 25.86 1.19 -59.23
CA ASP A 74 26.18 -0.21 -59.32
C ASP A 74 26.19 -0.88 -57.95
N ALA A 75 25.73 -2.10 -57.91
CA ALA A 75 25.72 -2.99 -56.76
C ALA A 75 27.16 -3.09 -56.18
N MET A 76 27.41 -2.45 -55.06
CA MET A 76 28.59 -2.71 -54.27
C MET A 76 28.46 -4.03 -53.55
N ASP A 77 29.28 -4.97 -53.98
CA ASP A 77 29.57 -6.25 -53.37
C ASP A 77 29.90 -6.06 -51.87
N HIS A 78 29.08 -6.60 -50.98
CA HIS A 78 29.37 -6.65 -49.55
C HIS A 78 30.46 -7.72 -49.29
N GLY A 79 31.66 -7.42 -49.76
CA GLY A 79 32.85 -8.16 -49.43
C GLY A 79 33.17 -8.06 -47.92
N ALA A 80 33.59 -9.20 -47.37
CA ALA A 80 33.91 -9.48 -45.99
C ALA A 80 34.57 -8.31 -45.25
N MET A 81 34.09 -7.97 -44.04
CA MET A 81 34.63 -7.00 -43.10
C MET A 81 36.13 -7.23 -42.92
N SER A 82 36.95 -6.35 -43.43
CA SER A 82 38.38 -6.28 -43.08
C SER A 82 38.55 -5.62 -41.72
N PRO A 83 39.46 -6.11 -40.88
CA PRO A 83 39.65 -5.56 -39.54
C PRO A 83 40.30 -4.19 -39.61
N SER A 84 39.69 -3.21 -38.96
CA SER A 84 40.17 -1.89 -38.55
C SER A 84 41.03 -1.11 -39.56
N ASP A 85 40.38 -0.14 -40.21
CA ASP A 85 41.09 0.87 -41.02
C ASP A 85 41.75 1.91 -40.10
N PRO A 86 43.10 2.14 -40.18
CA PRO A 86 43.79 3.09 -39.33
C PRO A 86 43.45 4.55 -39.61
N ASP A 87 42.81 4.85 -40.73
CA ASP A 87 42.48 6.21 -41.18
C ASP A 87 40.98 6.53 -41.17
N CYS A 88 40.20 5.84 -40.33
CA CYS A 88 38.76 6.08 -40.22
C CYS A 88 38.44 7.45 -39.58
N PRO A 89 37.94 8.44 -40.36
CA PRO A 89 37.57 9.75 -39.81
C PRO A 89 36.38 9.64 -38.86
N PRO A 90 36.29 10.50 -37.80
CA PRO A 90 35.23 10.45 -36.81
C PRO A 90 33.82 10.55 -37.39
N GLU A 91 33.64 11.31 -38.45
CA GLU A 91 32.39 11.50 -39.17
C GLU A 91 31.93 10.21 -39.89
N HIS A 92 32.82 9.42 -40.45
CA HIS A 92 32.55 8.14 -41.09
C HIS A 92 32.30 7.03 -40.05
N ALA A 93 32.95 7.10 -38.91
CA ALA A 93 32.72 6.19 -37.80
C ALA A 93 31.34 6.38 -37.20
N SER A 94 30.89 7.62 -37.09
CA SER A 94 29.55 7.93 -36.54
C SER A 94 28.39 7.46 -37.44
N MET A 95 28.67 7.30 -38.75
CA MET A 95 27.68 6.77 -39.72
C MET A 95 27.82 5.26 -39.96
N GLY A 96 28.70 4.57 -39.25
CA GLY A 96 28.89 3.12 -39.34
C GLY A 96 29.64 2.64 -40.60
N HIS A 97 30.32 3.54 -41.32
CA HIS A 97 31.04 3.22 -42.55
C HIS A 97 32.43 2.62 -42.34
N CYS A 98 33.04 2.83 -41.18
CA CYS A 98 34.29 2.23 -40.77
C CYS A 98 34.42 2.16 -39.24
N THR A 99 35.27 1.27 -38.75
CA THR A 99 35.54 1.13 -37.32
C THR A 99 36.93 1.75 -37.03
N PRO A 100 37.02 2.81 -36.22
CA PRO A 100 38.33 3.40 -35.91
C PRO A 100 39.20 2.42 -35.15
N LYS A 101 40.51 2.41 -35.47
CA LYS A 101 41.45 1.63 -34.67
C LYS A 101 41.46 2.20 -33.25
N ALA A 102 41.14 1.37 -32.28
CA ALA A 102 41.18 1.72 -30.86
C ALA A 102 42.59 2.28 -30.57
N ALA A 103 42.69 3.58 -30.28
CA ALA A 103 43.86 4.17 -29.69
C ALA A 103 44.20 3.38 -28.42
N GLY A 104 45.39 2.82 -28.37
CA GLY A 104 45.94 1.87 -27.41
C GLY A 104 45.15 1.69 -26.13
N THR A 105 44.84 0.44 -25.83
CA THR A 105 44.25 -0.01 -24.58
C THR A 105 44.91 0.68 -23.36
N MET A 106 44.35 1.81 -22.94
CA MET A 106 44.24 2.02 -21.51
C MET A 106 43.28 0.91 -21.07
N GLU A 107 43.75 -0.04 -20.27
CA GLU A 107 42.93 -0.90 -19.48
C GLU A 107 41.96 -0.01 -18.69
N ALA A 108 40.82 0.31 -19.28
CA ALA A 108 39.69 0.77 -18.52
C ALA A 108 39.35 -0.42 -17.62
N LYS A 109 39.81 -0.38 -16.37
CA LYS A 109 39.16 -1.12 -15.30
C LYS A 109 37.68 -0.94 -15.58
N GLY A 110 37.00 -2.05 -15.88
CA GLY A 110 35.56 -2.05 -16.25
C GLY A 110 34.76 -1.38 -15.16
N GLY A 111 34.73 -0.06 -15.21
CA GLY A 111 33.85 0.75 -14.37
C GLY A 111 32.47 0.66 -14.98
N ALA A 112 31.51 0.27 -14.19
CA ALA A 112 30.11 0.39 -14.52
C ALA A 112 29.84 1.80 -15.08
N SER A 113 29.03 1.93 -16.13
CA SER A 113 28.68 3.20 -16.73
C SER A 113 27.15 3.37 -16.80
N GLY A 114 26.70 4.60 -16.73
CA GLY A 114 25.26 4.87 -16.80
C GLY A 114 24.50 4.33 -15.58
N THR A 115 23.44 3.57 -15.81
CA THR A 115 22.58 3.00 -14.76
C THR A 115 23.20 1.83 -14.00
N ASP A 116 24.31 1.27 -14.51
CA ASP A 116 25.05 0.18 -13.86
C ASP A 116 26.04 0.68 -12.80
N LEU A 117 26.20 1.99 -12.69
CA LEU A 117 26.99 2.58 -11.61
C LEU A 117 26.31 2.31 -10.27
N PRO A 118 27.06 1.82 -9.26
CA PRO A 118 26.51 1.72 -7.92
C PRO A 118 26.03 3.12 -7.48
N PRO A 119 24.91 3.21 -6.74
CA PRO A 119 24.47 4.48 -6.19
C PRO A 119 25.59 5.08 -5.35
N GLY A 120 25.92 6.34 -5.61
CA GLY A 120 26.92 7.04 -4.82
C GLY A 120 26.46 7.21 -3.38
N ASP A 121 27.41 7.18 -2.46
CA ASP A 121 27.19 7.42 -1.02
C ASP A 121 27.07 8.92 -0.70
N ALA A 122 27.14 9.78 -1.70
CA ALA A 122 26.95 11.22 -1.52
C ALA A 122 25.53 11.48 -1.04
N THR A 123 25.41 12.19 0.06
CA THR A 123 24.14 12.69 0.55
C THR A 123 23.45 13.50 -0.55
N ALA A 124 22.16 13.27 -0.78
CA ALA A 124 21.40 14.06 -1.73
C ALA A 124 21.59 15.55 -1.43
N PRO A 125 21.79 16.41 -2.44
CA PRO A 125 21.90 17.83 -2.23
C PRO A 125 20.65 18.34 -1.52
N ALA A 126 20.84 19.28 -0.60
CA ALA A 126 19.70 19.91 0.08
C ALA A 126 18.76 20.50 -0.99
N PRO A 127 17.43 20.35 -0.83
CA PRO A 127 16.49 20.95 -1.76
C PRO A 127 16.71 22.46 -1.81
N PRO A 128 16.52 23.11 -2.98
CA PRO A 128 16.62 24.55 -3.09
C PRO A 128 15.74 25.22 -2.05
N SER A 129 16.27 26.22 -1.35
CA SER A 129 15.51 27.01 -0.37
C SER A 129 14.61 28.07 -1.01
N ASP A 130 14.75 28.28 -2.31
CA ASP A 130 14.00 29.22 -3.11
C ASP A 130 12.92 28.50 -3.94
N TRP A 131 11.78 29.12 -4.01
CA TRP A 131 10.69 28.68 -4.89
C TRP A 131 10.85 29.35 -6.25
N TYR A 132 10.99 28.57 -7.32
CA TYR A 132 11.21 29.14 -8.66
C TYR A 132 10.15 30.15 -9.10
N ALA A 133 8.90 29.94 -8.70
CA ALA A 133 7.81 30.85 -9.01
C ALA A 133 7.94 32.23 -8.34
N ASP A 134 8.60 32.32 -7.18
CA ASP A 134 8.89 33.59 -6.49
C ASP A 134 9.87 34.51 -7.26
N ARG A 135 10.49 34.00 -8.33
CA ARG A 135 11.35 34.77 -9.23
C ARG A 135 10.54 35.52 -10.29
N VAL A 136 9.29 35.12 -10.53
CA VAL A 136 8.42 35.66 -11.59
C VAL A 136 7.26 36.42 -10.99
N TYR A 137 6.68 35.91 -9.91
CA TYR A 137 5.52 36.48 -9.23
C TYR A 137 5.91 37.16 -7.93
N SER A 138 5.09 38.08 -7.47
CA SER A 138 5.36 38.74 -6.20
C SER A 138 5.30 37.73 -5.04
N ARG A 139 6.15 37.94 -4.03
CA ARG A 139 6.21 37.06 -2.86
C ARG A 139 4.87 36.94 -2.13
N ALA A 140 4.13 38.05 -2.06
CA ALA A 140 2.83 38.07 -1.40
C ALA A 140 1.78 37.24 -2.15
N GLU A 141 1.75 37.28 -3.47
CA GLU A 141 0.87 36.47 -4.30
C GLU A 141 1.22 34.97 -4.15
N MET A 142 2.52 34.66 -4.15
CA MET A 142 2.96 33.28 -3.99
C MET A 142 2.74 32.72 -2.58
N GLU A 143 2.89 33.51 -1.54
CA GLU A 143 2.55 33.12 -0.17
C GLU A 143 1.04 32.86 -0.03
N HIS A 144 0.22 33.72 -0.63
CA HIS A 144 -1.24 33.54 -0.64
C HIS A 144 -1.62 32.25 -1.39
N SER A 145 -1.09 32.07 -2.59
CA SER A 145 -1.36 30.85 -3.40
C SER A 145 -0.93 29.56 -2.69
N ARG A 146 0.24 29.57 -2.04
CA ARG A 146 0.70 28.41 -1.24
C ARG A 146 -0.21 28.16 -0.04
N HIS A 147 -0.67 29.23 0.62
CA HIS A 147 -1.60 29.09 1.74
C HIS A 147 -2.93 28.47 1.31
N GLU A 148 -3.52 28.93 0.21
CA GLU A 148 -4.76 28.35 -0.31
C GLU A 148 -4.57 26.92 -0.78
N MET A 149 -3.47 26.62 -1.49
CA MET A 149 -3.13 25.26 -1.89
C MET A 149 -3.00 24.31 -0.69
N MET A 150 -2.33 24.75 0.39
CA MET A 150 -2.18 23.96 1.61
C MET A 150 -3.51 23.77 2.34
N LYS A 151 -4.40 24.75 2.29
CA LYS A 151 -5.74 24.67 2.86
C LYS A 151 -6.65 23.70 2.09
N GLU A 152 -6.53 23.67 0.77
CA GLU A 152 -7.36 22.85 -0.10
C GLU A 152 -6.82 21.41 -0.25
N ASN A 153 -5.50 21.24 -0.34
CA ASN A 153 -4.86 20.00 -0.73
C ASN A 153 -3.80 19.49 0.25
N GLY A 154 -3.55 20.17 1.35
CA GLY A 154 -2.53 19.79 2.33
C GLY A 154 -2.91 20.13 3.76
N GLY A 155 -2.23 19.53 4.73
CA GLY A 155 -2.44 19.81 6.16
C GLY A 155 -3.82 19.45 6.68
N GLN A 156 -4.60 18.67 5.95
CA GLN A 156 -5.93 18.25 6.36
C GLN A 156 -5.85 17.28 7.55
N THR A 157 -6.83 17.38 8.41
CA THR A 157 -7.06 16.38 9.46
C THR A 157 -8.17 15.46 8.99
N VAL A 158 -7.88 14.16 8.96
CA VAL A 158 -8.78 13.13 8.44
C VAL A 158 -9.14 12.18 9.57
N ALA A 159 -10.37 11.71 9.58
CA ALA A 159 -10.81 10.57 10.36
C ALA A 159 -11.03 9.38 9.42
N PHE A 160 -10.58 8.22 9.81
CA PHE A 160 -10.74 6.98 9.06
C PHE A 160 -11.13 5.87 10.02
N ILE A 161 -12.04 5.01 9.59
CA ILE A 161 -12.48 3.83 10.35
C ILE A 161 -12.50 2.65 9.39
N SER A 162 -11.88 1.54 9.76
CA SER A 162 -11.96 0.29 9.01
C SER A 162 -12.37 -0.88 9.91
N PHE A 163 -13.12 -1.78 9.33
CA PHE A 163 -13.34 -3.13 9.80
C PHE A 163 -12.64 -4.07 8.82
N ASN A 164 -11.44 -4.49 9.17
CA ASN A 164 -10.63 -5.37 8.34
C ASN A 164 -11.23 -6.76 8.31
N LEU A 165 -11.70 -7.23 9.48
CA LEU A 165 -12.42 -8.48 9.66
C LEU A 165 -13.69 -8.23 10.49
N ALA A 166 -14.81 -8.70 10.00
CA ALA A 166 -16.03 -8.98 10.78
C ALA A 166 -16.53 -10.33 10.30
N GLU A 167 -16.14 -11.41 11.00
CA GLU A 167 -16.05 -12.75 10.45
C GLU A 167 -16.81 -13.76 11.30
N TYR A 168 -17.55 -14.62 10.62
CA TYR A 168 -18.09 -15.86 11.16
C TYR A 168 -17.13 -17.00 10.79
N GLN A 169 -16.83 -17.84 11.76
CA GLN A 169 -15.94 -18.98 11.62
C GLN A 169 -16.68 -20.28 11.85
N ALA A 170 -16.82 -21.10 10.80
CA ALA A 170 -17.33 -22.46 10.91
C ALA A 170 -16.16 -23.39 11.22
N ARG A 171 -16.10 -23.91 12.43
CA ARG A 171 -15.00 -24.76 12.90
C ARG A 171 -15.50 -25.96 13.71
N LYS A 172 -14.65 -26.98 13.83
CA LYS A 172 -14.96 -28.14 14.69
C LYS A 172 -14.96 -27.72 16.17
N GLY A 173 -15.98 -28.12 16.90
CA GLY A 173 -16.11 -27.86 18.34
C GLY A 173 -17.04 -26.70 18.70
N GLY A 174 -17.34 -25.82 17.76
CA GLY A 174 -18.24 -24.68 17.96
C GLY A 174 -17.94 -23.57 16.99
N ASP A 175 -18.98 -22.99 16.42
CA ASP A 175 -18.83 -21.86 15.49
C ASP A 175 -18.41 -20.61 16.26
N GLY A 176 -17.45 -19.88 15.67
CA GLY A 176 -16.87 -18.69 16.27
C GLY A 176 -17.16 -17.42 15.50
N PHE A 177 -16.73 -16.32 16.07
CA PHE A 177 -16.66 -15.02 15.44
C PHE A 177 -15.31 -14.36 15.72
N ARG A 178 -14.85 -13.55 14.78
CA ARG A 178 -13.62 -12.72 14.92
C ARG A 178 -13.89 -11.33 14.39
N TRP A 179 -13.30 -10.33 15.01
CA TRP A 179 -13.28 -8.97 14.49
C TRP A 179 -11.87 -8.43 14.58
N ASP A 180 -11.56 -7.57 13.63
CA ASP A 180 -10.40 -6.72 13.60
C ASP A 180 -10.84 -5.39 13.00
N GLY A 181 -10.53 -4.31 13.67
CA GLY A 181 -10.90 -2.97 13.24
C GLY A 181 -9.91 -1.93 13.75
N GLU A 182 -9.79 -0.91 12.93
CA GLU A 182 -8.92 0.23 13.20
C GLU A 182 -9.65 1.54 12.95
N ALA A 183 -9.36 2.51 13.78
CA ALA A 183 -9.77 3.90 13.56
C ALA A 183 -8.57 4.81 13.81
N TRP A 184 -8.36 5.80 12.93
CA TRP A 184 -7.35 6.80 13.18
C TRP A 184 -7.85 8.22 12.91
N TYR A 185 -7.25 9.18 13.61
CA TYR A 185 -7.53 10.59 13.48
C TYR A 185 -6.24 11.37 13.50
N GLY A 186 -6.04 12.24 12.51
CA GLY A 186 -4.86 13.09 12.44
C GLY A 186 -4.54 13.57 11.03
N GLY A 187 -3.33 14.08 10.87
CA GLY A 187 -2.78 14.54 9.60
C GLY A 187 -1.90 13.47 8.93
N ASP A 188 -1.18 13.89 7.92
CA ASP A 188 -0.33 12.99 7.11
C ASP A 188 0.83 12.38 7.91
N ILE A 189 1.37 13.14 8.86
CA ILE A 189 2.56 12.73 9.63
C ILE A 189 2.21 12.13 10.98
N ASN A 190 1.24 12.70 11.69
CA ASN A 190 0.93 12.35 13.07
C ASN A 190 -0.53 11.97 13.20
N ARG A 191 -0.81 10.82 13.80
CA ARG A 191 -2.16 10.28 13.98
C ARG A 191 -2.32 9.66 15.37
N LEU A 192 -3.53 9.73 15.89
CA LEU A 192 -3.99 8.85 16.94
C LEU A 192 -4.65 7.65 16.30
N THR A 193 -4.19 6.44 16.59
CA THR A 193 -4.73 5.19 16.08
C THR A 193 -5.31 4.37 17.21
N ILE A 194 -6.50 3.87 17.02
CA ILE A 194 -7.18 2.93 17.92
C ILE A 194 -7.37 1.63 17.14
N LYS A 195 -6.84 0.53 17.65
CA LYS A 195 -7.05 -0.82 17.10
C LYS A 195 -7.86 -1.64 18.09
N SER A 196 -8.73 -2.49 17.58
CA SER A 196 -9.49 -3.45 18.38
C SER A 196 -9.63 -4.75 17.61
N GLU A 197 -9.17 -5.83 18.21
CA GLU A 197 -9.36 -7.17 17.71
C GLU A 197 -9.87 -8.10 18.79
N GLY A 198 -10.48 -9.19 18.36
CA GLY A 198 -10.90 -10.23 19.29
C GLY A 198 -11.66 -11.35 18.59
N GLU A 199 -11.83 -12.41 19.36
CA GLU A 199 -12.50 -13.62 18.91
C GLU A 199 -13.36 -14.24 20.02
N GLY A 200 -14.24 -15.13 19.63
CA GLY A 200 -15.07 -15.85 20.57
C GLY A 200 -15.87 -16.97 19.92
N VAL A 201 -16.62 -17.68 20.75
CA VAL A 201 -17.51 -18.77 20.34
C VAL A 201 -18.96 -18.36 20.57
N PHE A 202 -19.80 -18.65 19.59
CA PHE A 202 -21.24 -18.38 19.73
C PHE A 202 -21.84 -19.24 20.84
N GLY A 203 -22.45 -18.57 21.82
CA GLY A 203 -23.02 -19.20 23.01
C GLY A 203 -22.12 -19.26 24.23
N GLU A 204 -20.81 -19.14 24.05
CA GLU A 204 -19.83 -19.08 25.15
C GLU A 204 -19.33 -17.65 25.40
N GLY A 205 -19.29 -16.81 24.37
CA GLY A 205 -18.91 -15.39 24.48
C GLY A 205 -17.53 -15.10 23.89
N VAL A 206 -16.95 -14.00 24.34
CA VAL A 206 -15.60 -13.56 23.92
C VAL A 206 -14.56 -14.40 24.64
N GLU A 207 -13.65 -15.04 23.89
CA GLU A 207 -12.53 -15.81 24.40
C GLU A 207 -11.30 -14.93 24.64
N GLY A 208 -11.08 -13.95 23.76
CA GLY A 208 -10.03 -12.96 23.86
C GLY A 208 -10.38 -11.71 23.08
N ALA A 209 -9.98 -10.57 23.61
CA ALA A 209 -10.08 -9.30 22.92
C ALA A 209 -8.96 -8.36 23.38
N GLU A 210 -8.57 -7.46 22.50
CA GLU A 210 -7.64 -6.38 22.85
C GLU A 210 -8.10 -5.06 22.26
N VAL A 211 -7.69 -4.00 22.93
CA VAL A 211 -7.82 -2.63 22.45
C VAL A 211 -6.47 -1.95 22.58
N GLN A 212 -6.04 -1.30 21.52
CA GLN A 212 -4.80 -0.53 21.50
C GLN A 212 -5.11 0.94 21.25
N ALA A 213 -4.39 1.84 21.94
CA ALA A 213 -4.40 3.27 21.70
C ALA A 213 -2.96 3.69 21.42
N LEU A 214 -2.69 4.09 20.19
CA LEU A 214 -1.35 4.30 19.66
C LEU A 214 -1.20 5.70 19.08
N TYR A 215 -0.08 6.34 19.37
CA TYR A 215 0.41 7.45 18.57
C TYR A 215 1.17 6.87 17.38
N SER A 216 0.72 7.19 16.18
CA SER A 216 1.30 6.74 14.91
C SER A 216 1.96 7.92 14.21
N ARG A 217 3.20 7.73 13.77
CA ARG A 217 3.97 8.74 13.06
C ARG A 217 4.60 8.19 11.81
N ALA A 218 4.36 8.85 10.68
CA ALA A 218 5.03 8.54 9.42
C ALA A 218 6.55 8.76 9.56
N ILE A 219 7.32 7.69 9.32
CA ILE A 219 8.79 7.70 9.31
C ILE A 219 9.35 7.63 7.89
N GLY A 220 8.48 7.51 6.92
CA GLY A 220 8.78 7.50 5.49
C GLY A 220 7.47 7.47 4.71
N PRO A 221 7.54 7.42 3.37
CA PRO A 221 6.34 7.42 2.53
C PRO A 221 5.51 6.13 2.67
N TYR A 222 6.07 5.06 3.21
CA TYR A 222 5.43 3.75 3.26
C TYR A 222 5.29 3.17 4.67
N PHE A 223 5.94 3.75 5.67
CA PHE A 223 5.97 3.20 7.02
C PHE A 223 5.62 4.23 8.07
N ASN A 224 4.85 3.78 9.06
CA ASN A 224 4.56 4.47 10.31
C ASN A 224 5.26 3.75 11.46
N ALA A 225 5.84 4.51 12.39
CA ALA A 225 6.19 4.01 13.71
C ALA A 225 5.03 4.28 14.67
N GLN A 226 4.77 3.33 15.56
CA GLN A 226 3.66 3.39 16.50
C GLN A 226 4.18 3.21 17.94
N ALA A 227 3.59 3.92 18.89
CA ALA A 227 3.84 3.75 20.31
C ALA A 227 2.59 4.06 21.12
N GLY A 228 2.32 3.29 22.16
CA GLY A 228 1.14 3.50 22.98
C GLY A 228 0.89 2.43 24.01
N ILE A 229 -0.35 2.13 24.21
CA ILE A 229 -0.82 1.14 25.19
C ILE A 229 -1.76 0.14 24.52
N ARG A 230 -1.71 -1.10 24.99
CA ARG A 230 -2.65 -2.17 24.71
C ARG A 230 -3.27 -2.64 26.01
N GLN A 231 -4.56 -2.91 25.98
CA GLN A 231 -5.31 -3.54 27.08
C GLN A 231 -5.96 -4.81 26.56
N ASP A 232 -5.63 -5.95 27.20
CA ASP A 232 -6.33 -7.19 26.95
C ASP A 232 -7.65 -7.20 27.73
N LEU A 233 -8.69 -7.68 27.09
CA LEU A 233 -10.04 -7.81 27.60
C LEU A 233 -10.51 -9.25 27.40
N GLY A 234 -11.21 -9.82 28.35
CA GLY A 234 -11.73 -11.18 28.22
C GLY A 234 -11.76 -11.95 29.53
N PRO A 235 -12.01 -13.28 29.49
CA PRO A 235 -12.08 -14.11 30.67
C PRO A 235 -10.72 -14.41 31.33
N GLY A 236 -9.60 -14.09 30.64
CA GLY A 236 -8.24 -14.22 31.15
C GLY A 236 -7.87 -13.13 32.16
N PRO A 237 -6.63 -13.18 32.69
CA PRO A 237 -6.17 -12.12 33.57
C PRO A 237 -6.01 -10.79 32.81
N ASP A 238 -6.52 -9.71 33.40
CA ASP A 238 -6.35 -8.36 32.85
C ASP A 238 -4.85 -8.03 32.70
N ARG A 239 -4.46 -7.67 31.50
CA ARG A 239 -3.09 -7.28 31.16
C ARG A 239 -3.11 -5.95 30.41
N THR A 240 -2.23 -5.06 30.86
CA THR A 240 -1.95 -3.80 30.16
C THR A 240 -0.51 -3.84 29.68
N TYR A 241 -0.27 -3.41 28.46
CA TYR A 241 1.06 -3.43 27.85
C TYR A 241 1.44 -2.04 27.37
N ALA A 242 2.71 -1.71 27.51
CA ALA A 242 3.33 -0.69 26.70
C ALA A 242 3.63 -1.29 25.33
N THR A 243 3.25 -0.58 24.29
CA THR A 243 3.36 -1.05 22.90
C THR A 243 4.29 -0.15 22.11
N ILE A 244 5.20 -0.74 21.36
CA ILE A 244 5.96 -0.09 20.29
C ILE A 244 5.90 -0.95 19.06
N GLY A 245 5.74 -0.34 17.88
CA GLY A 245 5.59 -1.10 16.65
C GLY A 245 5.78 -0.27 15.41
N PHE A 246 5.53 -0.90 14.30
CA PHE A 246 5.48 -0.29 12.98
C PHE A 246 4.40 -0.95 12.15
N GLU A 247 3.87 -0.21 11.21
CA GLU A 247 3.01 -0.71 10.15
C GLU A 247 3.41 -0.06 8.83
N GLY A 248 3.16 -0.71 7.73
CA GLY A 248 3.42 -0.11 6.44
C GLY A 248 3.43 -1.07 5.27
N LEU A 249 3.81 -0.50 4.13
CA LEU A 249 3.81 -1.17 2.85
C LEU A 249 5.23 -1.54 2.46
N ALA A 250 5.55 -2.83 2.51
CA ALA A 250 6.82 -3.38 2.09
C ALA A 250 6.91 -3.48 0.54
N PRO A 251 8.11 -3.70 -0.05
CA PRO A 251 8.25 -3.92 -1.48
C PRO A 251 7.27 -4.98 -2.01
N TYR A 252 6.82 -4.79 -3.24
CA TYR A 252 5.79 -5.62 -3.90
C TYR A 252 4.39 -5.53 -3.27
N TRP A 253 4.09 -4.47 -2.52
CA TRP A 253 2.77 -4.19 -1.96
C TRP A 253 2.33 -5.17 -0.85
N PHE A 254 3.29 -5.77 -0.14
CA PHE A 254 2.97 -6.50 1.09
C PHE A 254 2.67 -5.50 2.20
N GLU A 255 1.50 -5.60 2.79
CA GLU A 255 1.20 -4.90 4.04
C GLU A 255 1.80 -5.69 5.18
N VAL A 256 2.56 -5.01 6.02
CA VAL A 256 3.27 -5.62 7.15
C VAL A 256 3.09 -4.79 8.39
N GLU A 257 2.87 -5.48 9.50
CA GLU A 257 2.79 -4.89 10.82
C GLU A 257 3.68 -5.69 11.79
N GLY A 258 4.35 -4.99 12.70
CA GLY A 258 5.12 -5.62 13.77
C GLY A 258 5.04 -4.81 15.04
N ALA A 259 4.84 -5.48 16.16
CA ALA A 259 4.73 -4.84 17.47
C ALA A 259 5.42 -5.65 18.57
N LEU A 260 5.94 -4.94 19.55
CA LEU A 260 6.42 -5.47 20.82
C LEU A 260 5.53 -4.93 21.94
N PHE A 261 5.19 -5.83 22.87
CA PHE A 261 4.28 -5.58 23.97
C PHE A 261 4.96 -5.91 25.30
N LEU A 262 5.20 -4.91 26.14
CA LEU A 262 5.73 -5.11 27.47
C LEU A 262 4.60 -5.02 28.50
N SER A 263 4.27 -6.15 29.15
CA SER A 263 3.17 -6.21 30.09
C SER A 263 3.46 -5.50 31.42
N ASN A 264 2.41 -5.14 32.14
CA ASN A 264 2.48 -4.62 33.51
C ASN A 264 3.02 -5.65 34.54
N LYS A 265 3.31 -6.87 34.10
CA LYS A 265 3.95 -7.94 34.88
C LYS A 265 5.41 -8.18 34.47
N GLY A 266 5.88 -7.52 33.43
CA GLY A 266 7.24 -7.66 32.90
C GLY A 266 7.37 -8.67 31.78
N ASP A 267 6.26 -9.22 31.26
CA ASP A 267 6.28 -10.15 30.14
C ASP A 267 6.49 -9.38 28.84
N LEU A 268 7.37 -9.86 27.98
CA LEU A 268 7.64 -9.30 26.67
C LEU A 268 7.08 -10.22 25.60
N LEU A 269 6.11 -9.71 24.84
CA LEU A 269 5.49 -10.39 23.71
C LEU A 269 5.82 -9.65 22.41
N GLY A 270 5.64 -10.31 21.29
CA GLY A 270 5.80 -9.73 19.97
C GLY A 270 4.80 -10.32 19.00
N ARG A 271 4.37 -9.51 18.02
CA ARG A 271 3.52 -9.92 16.90
C ARG A 271 4.15 -9.44 15.61
N LEU A 272 4.07 -10.28 14.61
CA LEU A 272 4.40 -9.93 13.23
C LEU A 272 3.29 -10.44 12.34
N GLU A 273 2.69 -9.54 11.59
CA GLU A 273 1.60 -9.82 10.67
C GLU A 273 1.97 -9.33 9.27
N GLY A 274 1.44 -10.01 8.27
CA GLY A 274 1.57 -9.57 6.90
C GLY A 274 0.50 -10.17 6.00
N TYR A 275 0.04 -9.38 5.04
CA TYR A 275 -0.89 -9.84 4.02
C TYR A 275 -0.59 -9.21 2.66
N TYR A 276 -1.17 -9.79 1.64
CA TYR A 276 -1.02 -9.34 0.26
C TYR A 276 -2.35 -9.38 -0.48
N ASP A 277 -2.71 -8.28 -1.15
CA ASP A 277 -3.91 -8.21 -1.96
C ASP A 277 -3.62 -8.58 -3.42
N GLN A 278 -3.73 -9.89 -3.74
CA GLN A 278 -3.61 -10.36 -5.11
C GLN A 278 -4.91 -10.08 -5.87
N ARG A 279 -4.92 -9.05 -6.70
CA ARG A 279 -6.05 -8.73 -7.57
C ARG A 279 -6.12 -9.72 -8.73
N ILE A 280 -7.12 -10.62 -8.70
CA ILE A 280 -7.43 -11.54 -9.82
C ILE A 280 -8.19 -10.78 -10.91
N THR A 281 -9.11 -9.91 -10.50
CA THR A 281 -9.81 -8.95 -11.34
C THR A 281 -9.85 -7.60 -10.64
N GLN A 282 -10.48 -6.60 -11.23
CA GLN A 282 -10.66 -5.30 -10.57
C GLN A 282 -11.48 -5.38 -9.27
N LYS A 283 -12.33 -6.39 -9.13
CA LYS A 283 -13.23 -6.57 -7.98
C LYS A 283 -12.97 -7.83 -7.16
N LEU A 284 -12.28 -8.82 -7.75
CA LEU A 284 -12.02 -10.10 -7.08
C LEU A 284 -10.56 -10.12 -6.62
N ILE A 285 -10.37 -10.25 -5.31
CA ILE A 285 -9.07 -10.17 -4.64
C ILE A 285 -8.88 -11.44 -3.82
N LEU A 286 -7.74 -12.10 -4.02
CA LEU A 286 -7.27 -13.19 -3.18
C LEU A 286 -6.27 -12.62 -2.18
N GLN A 287 -6.55 -12.78 -0.89
CA GLN A 287 -5.73 -12.25 0.19
C GLN A 287 -5.16 -13.38 1.03
N PRO A 288 -3.92 -13.82 0.79
CA PRO A 288 -3.15 -14.56 1.77
C PRO A 288 -2.73 -13.65 2.92
N MET A 289 -2.79 -14.15 4.13
CA MET A 289 -2.29 -13.49 5.34
C MET A 289 -1.54 -14.49 6.22
N ALA A 290 -0.61 -13.98 7.01
CA ALA A 290 0.12 -14.73 8.01
C ALA A 290 0.31 -13.85 9.25
N GLU A 291 0.09 -14.43 10.42
CA GLU A 291 0.36 -13.81 11.72
C GLU A 291 1.24 -14.76 12.54
N LEU A 292 2.22 -14.19 13.20
CA LEU A 292 3.18 -14.87 14.06
C LEU A 292 3.23 -14.16 15.40
N ASN A 293 2.91 -14.89 16.47
CA ASN A 293 3.00 -14.38 17.83
C ASN A 293 4.19 -15.01 18.56
N PHE A 294 4.87 -14.20 19.35
CA PHE A 294 6.09 -14.58 20.07
C PHE A 294 5.99 -14.17 21.53
N SER A 295 6.66 -14.94 22.39
CA SER A 295 6.89 -14.59 23.79
C SER A 295 8.36 -14.77 24.16
N ALA A 296 8.94 -13.79 24.86
CA ALA A 296 10.32 -13.91 25.33
C ALA A 296 10.48 -14.92 26.50
N GLN A 297 9.40 -15.24 27.18
CA GLN A 297 9.35 -16.14 28.35
C GLN A 297 8.05 -16.94 28.38
N ASP A 298 8.04 -17.98 29.21
CA ASP A 298 6.79 -18.68 29.52
C ASP A 298 5.90 -17.80 30.41
N VAL A 299 4.62 -17.70 30.04
CA VAL A 299 3.57 -17.00 30.80
C VAL A 299 2.42 -17.98 31.03
N PRO A 300 2.54 -18.90 31.98
CA PRO A 300 1.55 -19.95 32.24
C PRO A 300 0.16 -19.40 32.57
N GLU A 301 0.08 -18.19 33.14
CA GLU A 301 -1.18 -17.54 33.51
C GLU A 301 -2.05 -17.23 32.30
N THR A 302 -1.44 -17.00 31.14
CA THR A 302 -2.13 -16.78 29.86
C THR A 302 -2.05 -17.97 28.92
N GLY A 303 -1.43 -19.08 29.36
CA GLY A 303 -1.20 -20.25 28.54
C GLY A 303 -0.18 -20.06 27.43
N THR A 304 0.69 -19.03 27.51
CA THR A 304 1.65 -18.66 26.47
C THR A 304 3.02 -19.23 26.80
N GLY A 305 3.60 -20.00 25.87
CA GLY A 305 4.95 -20.53 25.97
C GLY A 305 5.98 -19.62 25.31
N SER A 306 7.24 -19.74 25.74
CA SER A 306 8.36 -18.96 25.19
C SER A 306 8.70 -19.34 23.75
N GLY A 307 9.23 -18.39 23.00
CA GLY A 307 9.55 -18.51 21.58
C GLY A 307 8.37 -18.15 20.68
N LEU A 308 8.22 -18.83 19.55
CA LEU A 308 7.04 -18.72 18.69
C LEU A 308 5.86 -19.39 19.42
N SER A 309 4.84 -18.61 19.76
CA SER A 309 3.68 -19.08 20.51
C SER A 309 2.54 -19.54 19.61
N ASP A 310 2.23 -18.73 18.59
CA ASP A 310 1.10 -18.99 17.69
C ASP A 310 1.48 -18.68 16.25
N VAL A 311 0.88 -19.43 15.33
CA VAL A 311 0.98 -19.21 13.88
C VAL A 311 -0.42 -19.27 13.30
N GLU A 312 -0.81 -18.22 12.60
CA GLU A 312 -2.08 -18.17 11.87
C GLU A 312 -1.81 -17.94 10.39
N LEU A 313 -2.47 -18.70 9.54
CA LEU A 313 -2.43 -18.56 8.10
C LEU A 313 -3.84 -18.45 7.57
N GLY A 314 -4.14 -17.38 6.89
CA GLY A 314 -5.43 -17.11 6.28
C GLY A 314 -5.36 -17.02 4.77
N LEU A 315 -6.40 -17.47 4.10
CA LEU A 315 -6.61 -17.24 2.67
C LEU A 315 -8.06 -16.82 2.46
N ARG A 316 -8.26 -15.58 2.07
CA ARG A 316 -9.59 -14.99 1.89
C ARG A 316 -9.79 -14.59 0.44
N LEU A 317 -10.94 -14.91 -0.13
CA LEU A 317 -11.38 -14.47 -1.44
C LEU A 317 -12.44 -13.40 -1.27
N ARG A 318 -12.07 -12.16 -1.54
CA ARG A 318 -12.87 -10.96 -1.33
C ARG A 318 -13.43 -10.44 -2.65
N TYR A 319 -14.71 -10.02 -2.63
CA TYR A 319 -15.34 -9.38 -3.76
C TYR A 319 -15.74 -7.94 -3.44
N GLU A 320 -15.06 -6.97 -4.04
CA GLU A 320 -15.36 -5.53 -3.88
C GLU A 320 -16.64 -5.17 -4.65
N ILE A 321 -17.76 -5.12 -3.95
CA ILE A 321 -19.00 -4.57 -4.51
C ILE A 321 -18.76 -3.09 -4.85
N VAL A 322 -18.29 -2.35 -3.86
CA VAL A 322 -17.61 -1.05 -3.93
C VAL A 322 -16.30 -1.17 -3.15
N LYS A 323 -15.39 -0.23 -3.27
CA LYS A 323 -14.09 -0.31 -2.59
C LYS A 323 -14.23 -0.29 -1.06
N GLU A 324 -15.22 0.45 -0.59
CA GLU A 324 -15.54 0.65 0.83
C GLU A 324 -16.26 -0.54 1.47
N PHE A 325 -16.78 -1.48 0.66
CA PHE A 325 -17.53 -2.63 1.17
C PHE A 325 -17.29 -3.88 0.32
N ALA A 326 -16.76 -4.90 0.95
CA ALA A 326 -16.40 -6.14 0.30
C ALA A 326 -16.69 -7.38 1.19
N PRO A 327 -17.69 -8.20 0.86
CA PRO A 327 -17.85 -9.52 1.45
C PRO A 327 -16.73 -10.46 0.99
N TYR A 328 -16.43 -11.46 1.83
CA TYR A 328 -15.45 -12.49 1.52
C TYR A 328 -15.84 -13.86 2.07
N VAL A 329 -15.18 -14.87 1.53
CA VAL A 329 -15.14 -16.23 2.04
C VAL A 329 -13.70 -16.69 2.10
N GLY A 330 -13.37 -17.63 2.97
CA GLY A 330 -12.00 -18.08 3.09
C GLY A 330 -11.82 -19.30 3.95
N VAL A 331 -10.55 -19.59 4.18
CA VAL A 331 -10.08 -20.61 5.13
C VAL A 331 -8.99 -20.01 5.99
N GLU A 332 -8.98 -20.44 7.24
CA GLU A 332 -7.97 -20.05 8.21
C GLU A 332 -7.44 -21.30 8.91
N TRP A 333 -6.14 -21.35 9.11
CA TRP A 333 -5.46 -22.34 9.89
C TRP A 333 -4.71 -21.65 11.01
N ALA A 334 -5.01 -22.04 12.24
CA ALA A 334 -4.34 -21.54 13.44
C ALA A 334 -3.64 -22.69 14.16
N ARG A 335 -2.46 -22.43 14.72
CA ARG A 335 -1.70 -23.41 15.48
C ARG A 335 -0.95 -22.77 16.64
N LYS A 336 -1.24 -23.27 17.84
CA LYS A 336 -0.45 -23.02 19.04
C LYS A 336 0.81 -23.87 19.01
N VAL A 337 1.98 -23.25 19.11
CA VAL A 337 3.29 -23.88 18.90
C VAL A 337 4.03 -24.06 20.25
N GLY A 338 5.00 -24.96 20.29
CA GLY A 338 5.87 -25.14 21.45
C GLY A 338 5.10 -25.41 22.73
N ASP A 339 5.46 -24.71 23.77
CA ASP A 339 4.85 -24.81 25.09
C ASP A 339 3.45 -24.24 25.17
N THR A 340 3.10 -23.26 24.32
CA THR A 340 1.72 -22.79 24.17
C THR A 340 0.80 -23.94 23.76
N GLY A 341 1.20 -24.75 22.77
CA GLY A 341 0.45 -25.92 22.36
C GLY A 341 0.41 -27.02 23.43
N ARG A 342 1.40 -27.08 24.32
CA ARG A 342 1.39 -28.00 25.48
C ARG A 342 0.40 -27.56 26.54
N TYR A 343 0.34 -26.23 26.82
CA TYR A 343 -0.63 -25.68 27.76
C TYR A 343 -2.06 -25.87 27.26
N ALA A 344 -2.34 -25.58 25.98
CA ALA A 344 -3.65 -25.80 25.38
C ALA A 344 -4.12 -27.27 25.52
N ARG A 345 -3.26 -28.23 25.15
CA ARG A 345 -3.59 -29.65 25.30
C ARG A 345 -3.79 -30.08 26.77
N ALA A 346 -3.07 -29.47 27.70
CA ALA A 346 -3.25 -29.72 29.12
C ALA A 346 -4.58 -29.16 29.65
N ALA A 347 -5.07 -28.09 29.06
CA ALA A 347 -6.41 -27.53 29.31
C ALA A 347 -7.54 -28.28 28.57
N GLY A 348 -7.21 -29.23 27.71
CA GLY A 348 -8.18 -30.01 26.94
C GLY A 348 -8.58 -29.33 25.59
N GLU A 349 -7.84 -28.32 25.18
CA GLU A 349 -8.04 -27.60 23.93
C GLU A 349 -7.23 -28.22 22.78
N ASP A 350 -7.73 -28.06 21.57
CA ASP A 350 -7.00 -28.42 20.37
C ASP A 350 -5.88 -27.37 20.11
N ALA A 351 -4.65 -27.86 19.90
CA ALA A 351 -3.51 -26.99 19.58
C ALA A 351 -3.47 -26.55 18.10
N SER A 352 -4.39 -26.97 17.28
CA SER A 352 -4.51 -26.57 15.87
C SER A 352 -5.94 -26.63 15.43
N SER A 353 -6.36 -25.62 14.69
CA SER A 353 -7.72 -25.53 14.13
C SER A 353 -7.68 -25.16 12.66
N VAL A 354 -8.70 -25.58 11.94
CA VAL A 354 -9.01 -25.11 10.59
C VAL A 354 -10.44 -24.60 10.60
N SER A 355 -10.64 -23.40 10.13
CA SER A 355 -11.92 -22.75 10.07
C SER A 355 -12.27 -22.38 8.61
N PHE A 356 -13.52 -22.60 8.22
CA PHE A 356 -14.09 -21.93 7.06
C PHE A 356 -14.66 -20.61 7.53
N VAL A 357 -14.29 -19.55 6.83
CA VAL A 357 -14.62 -18.20 7.26
C VAL A 357 -15.47 -17.48 6.22
N THR A 358 -16.40 -16.67 6.68
CA THR A 358 -17.15 -15.73 5.86
C THR A 358 -17.34 -14.43 6.62
N GLY A 359 -17.19 -13.32 5.93
CA GLY A 359 -17.25 -12.04 6.61
C GLY A 359 -17.36 -10.87 5.64
N ILE A 360 -17.20 -9.69 6.21
CA ILE A 360 -17.17 -8.43 5.47
C ILE A 360 -15.94 -7.62 5.86
N ARG A 361 -15.38 -6.91 4.88
CA ARG A 361 -14.45 -5.81 5.07
C ARG A 361 -15.16 -4.52 4.70
N ALA A 362 -15.06 -3.49 5.54
CA ALA A 362 -15.63 -2.18 5.27
C ALA A 362 -14.75 -1.07 5.83
N TRP A 363 -14.76 0.10 5.17
CA TRP A 363 -14.05 1.28 5.67
C TRP A 363 -14.80 2.57 5.29
N PHE A 364 -14.57 3.62 6.06
CA PHE A 364 -15.28 4.91 5.95
C PHE A 364 -14.34 6.09 6.14
#